data_f5dc6d97ddf38687df522ad67b36bd86
#
_entry.id   f5dc6d97ddf38687df522ad67b36bd86
#
_cell.length_a   1.000
_cell.length_b   1.000
_cell.length_c   1.000
_cell.angle_alpha   90.00
_cell.angle_beta   90.00
_cell.angle_gamma   90.00
#
_symmetry.space_group_name_H-M   'P 1'
#
loop_
_entity.id
_entity.type
_entity.pdbx_description
1 polymer ?
#
loop_
_entity_poly.entity_id
_entity_poly.type
_entity_poly.pdbx_seq_one_letter_code
_entity_poly.pdbx_strand_id
1 'polypeptide(L)'
;AKTNLNSGDEIVLTPMEHHSNLVPWQEIARENGAKIVFIPMDENGELDLKEIDQIVNTNTKIISAVHMSNALGTINPVEELTKIAHSVGAKMVVDGAQSVPHMPTDVQEIGCDFLVFSGHKMLGPTGIGCLYVKMDVLETMEPFLTGGEMVLQVTYDRASWADLPMKFEAGTPNIADAIGLGAAVD
;
A
#
# COMPACT_ATOMS: atom_id res chain seq x y z
N ALA A 1 7.35 0.89 -7.41
CA ALA A 1 7.21 2.34 -7.51
C ALA A 1 8.58 2.96 -7.29
N LYS A 2 8.91 3.99 -8.09
CA LYS A 2 10.09 4.80 -7.79
C LYS A 2 9.74 5.66 -6.58
N THR A 3 10.07 5.17 -5.40
CA THR A 3 9.99 5.97 -4.18
C THR A 3 11.15 6.95 -4.17
N ASN A 4 10.89 8.22 -3.85
CA ASN A 4 11.96 9.21 -3.65
C ASN A 4 12.58 9.06 -2.25
N LEU A 5 12.98 7.82 -1.90
CA LEU A 5 13.67 7.55 -0.65
C LEU A 5 15.15 7.89 -0.77
N ASN A 6 15.69 8.50 0.24
CA ASN A 6 17.09 8.87 0.36
C ASN A 6 17.75 8.13 1.52
N SER A 7 19.06 8.16 1.55
CA SER A 7 19.83 7.61 2.68
C SER A 7 19.42 8.33 3.98
N GLY A 8 19.06 7.54 4.98
CA GLY A 8 18.60 8.01 6.28
C GLY A 8 17.10 8.18 6.43
N ASP A 9 16.32 8.12 5.33
CA ASP A 9 14.86 8.04 5.42
C ASP A 9 14.41 6.74 6.11
N GLU A 10 13.23 6.76 6.70
CA GLU A 10 12.70 5.65 7.49
C GLU A 10 11.38 5.15 6.93
N ILE A 11 11.24 3.82 6.90
CA ILE A 11 10.00 3.11 6.62
C ILE A 11 9.58 2.41 7.91
N VAL A 12 8.42 2.76 8.44
CA VAL A 12 7.90 2.21 9.68
C VAL A 12 6.91 1.08 9.36
N LEU A 13 7.12 -0.07 9.98
CA LEU A 13 6.32 -1.28 9.78
C LEU A 13 5.82 -1.82 11.12
N THR A 14 4.83 -2.73 11.07
CA THR A 14 4.48 -3.54 12.23
C THR A 14 5.25 -4.87 12.23
N PRO A 15 5.49 -5.51 13.39
CA PRO A 15 6.16 -6.81 13.44
C PRO A 15 5.27 -7.97 12.94
N MET A 16 3.99 -7.72 12.69
CA MET A 16 3.03 -8.73 12.24
C MET A 16 2.74 -8.69 10.73
N GLU A 17 3.55 -7.97 9.95
CA GLU A 17 3.37 -7.86 8.50
C GLU A 17 3.51 -9.21 7.79
N HIS A 18 2.63 -9.45 6.83
CA HIS A 18 2.85 -10.52 5.87
C HIS A 18 4.10 -10.24 5.03
N HIS A 19 4.81 -11.29 4.60
CA HIS A 19 6.04 -11.15 3.82
C HIS A 19 5.88 -10.27 2.57
N SER A 20 4.71 -10.24 1.94
CA SER A 20 4.42 -9.37 0.79
C SER A 20 4.38 -7.87 1.15
N ASN A 21 4.19 -7.54 2.43
CA ASN A 21 4.27 -6.16 2.95
C ASN A 21 5.52 -5.91 3.81
N LEU A 22 6.45 -6.84 3.86
CA LEU A 22 7.73 -6.71 4.55
C LEU A 22 8.90 -6.71 3.55
N VAL A 23 9.03 -7.77 2.76
CA VAL A 23 10.19 -7.99 1.88
C VAL A 23 10.39 -6.88 0.85
N PRO A 24 9.34 -6.36 0.16
CA PRO A 24 9.52 -5.25 -0.78
C PRO A 24 10.09 -3.99 -0.12
N TRP A 25 9.67 -3.72 1.13
CA TRP A 25 10.19 -2.57 1.89
C TRP A 25 11.67 -2.77 2.28
N GLN A 26 12.06 -3.99 2.66
CA GLN A 26 13.45 -4.32 2.96
C GLN A 26 14.35 -4.10 1.74
N GLU A 27 13.91 -4.56 0.56
CA GLU A 27 14.68 -4.39 -0.67
C GLU A 27 14.80 -2.90 -1.07
N ILE A 28 13.70 -2.15 -1.05
CA ILE A 28 13.72 -0.72 -1.37
C ILE A 28 14.58 0.05 -0.36
N ALA A 29 14.48 -0.26 0.93
CA ALA A 29 15.31 0.38 1.96
C ALA A 29 16.80 0.11 1.71
N ARG A 30 17.16 -1.14 1.42
CA ARG A 30 18.54 -1.54 1.10
C ARG A 30 19.08 -0.80 -0.13
N GLU A 31 18.28 -0.67 -1.19
CA GLU A 31 18.68 -0.01 -2.44
C GLU A 31 18.91 1.50 -2.28
N ASN A 32 18.15 2.15 -1.40
CA ASN A 32 18.20 3.60 -1.21
C ASN A 32 18.94 4.04 0.05
N GLY A 33 19.46 3.11 0.86
CA GLY A 33 20.11 3.43 2.13
C GLY A 33 19.15 3.94 3.20
N ALA A 34 17.86 3.64 3.05
CA ALA A 34 16.83 3.92 4.05
C ALA A 34 16.82 2.84 5.15
N LYS A 35 16.08 3.10 6.23
CA LYS A 35 16.00 2.20 7.39
C LYS A 35 14.59 1.64 7.54
N ILE A 36 14.50 0.38 7.97
CA ILE A 36 13.26 -0.19 8.48
C ILE A 36 13.22 0.00 9.99
N VAL A 37 12.10 0.53 10.48
CA VAL A 37 11.83 0.71 11.90
C VAL A 37 10.52 0.00 12.23
N PHE A 38 10.45 -0.66 13.38
CA PHE A 38 9.25 -1.40 13.77
C PHE A 38 8.54 -0.72 14.94
N ILE A 39 7.20 -0.62 14.85
CA ILE A 39 6.34 -0.28 15.98
C ILE A 39 6.36 -1.48 16.94
N PRO A 40 6.61 -1.30 18.24
CA PRO A 40 6.56 -2.41 19.19
C PRO A 40 5.18 -3.07 19.27
N MET A 41 5.19 -4.34 19.64
CA MET A 41 3.98 -5.14 19.88
C MET A 41 4.08 -5.72 21.29
N ASP A 42 2.98 -5.71 22.01
CA ASP A 42 2.89 -6.27 23.35
C ASP A 42 2.70 -7.82 23.35
N GLU A 43 2.61 -8.41 24.53
CA GLU A 43 2.42 -9.87 24.71
C GLU A 43 1.04 -10.37 24.25
N ASN A 44 0.06 -9.47 24.07
CA ASN A 44 -1.27 -9.79 23.56
C ASN A 44 -1.33 -9.74 22.03
N GLY A 45 -0.26 -9.32 21.36
CA GLY A 45 -0.19 -9.13 19.92
C GLY A 45 -0.83 -7.82 19.45
N GLU A 46 -0.90 -6.82 20.33
CA GLU A 46 -1.38 -5.46 20.03
C GLU A 46 -0.22 -4.50 19.87
N LEU A 47 -0.37 -3.48 18.99
CA LEU A 47 0.68 -2.47 18.81
C LEU A 47 0.79 -1.56 20.04
N ASP A 48 2.00 -1.39 20.58
CA ASP A 48 2.26 -0.43 21.65
C ASP A 48 2.59 0.95 21.05
N LEU A 49 1.61 1.83 21.08
CA LEU A 49 1.71 3.20 20.53
C LEU A 49 2.12 4.23 21.58
N LYS A 50 2.41 3.84 22.83
CA LYS A 50 2.70 4.80 23.93
C LYS A 50 3.87 5.73 23.62
N GLU A 51 4.88 5.23 22.94
CA GLU A 51 6.08 5.99 22.58
C GLU A 51 6.20 6.17 21.06
N ILE A 52 5.08 6.20 20.36
CA ILE A 52 5.07 6.28 18.89
C ILE A 52 5.80 7.53 18.37
N ASP A 53 5.76 8.64 19.09
CA ASP A 53 6.47 9.89 18.76
C ASP A 53 8.00 9.75 18.79
N GLN A 54 8.55 8.73 19.45
CA GLN A 54 9.98 8.42 19.41
C GLN A 54 10.34 7.55 18.18
N ILE A 55 9.37 6.88 17.60
CA ILE A 55 9.52 5.97 16.47
C ILE A 55 9.23 6.70 15.17
N VAL A 56 8.12 7.44 15.13
CA VAL A 56 7.69 8.19 13.94
C VAL A 56 8.18 9.64 14.07
N ASN A 57 8.97 10.08 13.11
CA ASN A 57 9.62 11.38 13.12
C ASN A 57 9.74 11.96 11.70
N THR A 58 10.39 13.10 11.52
CA THR A 58 10.52 13.79 10.23
C THR A 58 11.33 13.01 9.16
N ASN A 59 12.10 11.99 9.57
CA ASN A 59 12.77 11.08 8.63
C ASN A 59 11.82 9.98 8.11
N THR A 60 10.71 9.72 8.81
CA THR A 60 9.70 8.77 8.39
C THR A 60 9.04 9.24 7.08
N LYS A 61 9.09 8.42 6.03
CA LYS A 61 8.47 8.70 4.73
C LYS A 61 7.27 7.81 4.45
N ILE A 62 7.26 6.64 5.04
CA ILE A 62 6.20 5.65 4.85
C ILE A 62 5.92 4.99 6.20
N ILE A 63 4.64 4.84 6.52
CA ILE A 63 4.15 3.87 7.50
C ILE A 63 3.37 2.84 6.69
N SER A 64 3.71 1.55 6.82
CA SER A 64 2.96 0.47 6.19
C SER A 64 2.52 -0.53 7.24
N ALA A 65 1.21 -0.77 7.33
CA ALA A 65 0.63 -1.63 8.35
C ALA A 65 -0.44 -2.55 7.80
N VAL A 66 -0.41 -3.81 8.21
CA VAL A 66 -1.53 -4.72 8.00
C VAL A 66 -2.72 -4.27 8.86
N HIS A 67 -3.91 -4.17 8.25
CA HIS A 67 -5.12 -3.77 8.96
C HIS A 67 -5.63 -4.88 9.89
N MET A 68 -5.70 -6.12 9.38
CA MET A 68 -6.00 -7.32 10.17
C MET A 68 -4.89 -8.35 9.95
N SER A 69 -4.23 -8.76 11.01
CA SER A 69 -3.15 -9.74 10.94
C SER A 69 -3.65 -11.12 10.49
N ASN A 70 -3.03 -11.68 9.48
CA ASN A 70 -3.31 -13.04 9.03
C ASN A 70 -2.84 -14.14 10.00
N ALA A 71 -1.94 -13.81 10.92
CA ALA A 71 -1.37 -14.75 11.89
C ALA A 71 -2.05 -14.65 13.25
N LEU A 72 -2.33 -13.43 13.73
CA LEU A 72 -2.85 -13.17 15.08
C LEU A 72 -4.36 -12.86 15.08
N GLY A 73 -4.90 -12.36 13.96
CA GLY A 73 -6.26 -11.84 13.90
C GLY A 73 -6.42 -10.45 14.52
N THR A 74 -5.36 -9.88 15.06
CA THR A 74 -5.36 -8.52 15.61
C THR A 74 -5.78 -7.51 14.55
N ILE A 75 -6.69 -6.61 14.91
CA ILE A 75 -7.10 -5.47 14.07
C ILE A 75 -6.32 -4.25 14.53
N ASN A 76 -5.47 -3.75 13.66
CA ASN A 76 -4.61 -2.61 13.95
C ASN A 76 -5.34 -1.27 13.76
N PRO A 77 -5.01 -0.24 14.55
CA PRO A 77 -5.66 1.07 14.50
C PRO A 77 -5.13 1.91 13.32
N VAL A 78 -5.44 1.48 12.08
CA VAL A 78 -4.90 2.10 10.85
C VAL A 78 -5.34 3.55 10.64
N GLU A 79 -6.50 3.96 11.17
CA GLU A 79 -6.92 5.36 11.18
C GLU A 79 -6.01 6.23 12.04
N GLU A 80 -5.63 5.75 13.24
CA GLU A 80 -4.71 6.45 14.13
C GLU A 80 -3.32 6.51 13.51
N LEU A 81 -2.83 5.39 12.98
CA LEU A 81 -1.55 5.34 12.27
C LEU A 81 -1.51 6.26 11.05
N THR A 82 -2.63 6.42 10.35
CA THR A 82 -2.76 7.38 9.25
C THR A 82 -2.59 8.82 9.73
N LYS A 83 -3.24 9.20 10.82
CA LYS A 83 -3.11 10.55 11.41
C LYS A 83 -1.67 10.81 11.86
N ILE A 84 -1.03 9.82 12.48
CA ILE A 84 0.37 9.88 12.91
C ILE A 84 1.29 10.04 11.69
N ALA A 85 1.12 9.23 10.64
CA ALA A 85 1.90 9.34 9.41
C ALA A 85 1.80 10.75 8.80
N HIS A 86 0.59 11.25 8.65
CA HIS A 86 0.34 12.56 8.05
C HIS A 86 0.88 13.71 8.92
N SER A 87 0.93 13.57 10.23
CA SER A 87 1.48 14.61 11.13
C SER A 87 2.95 14.91 10.89
N VAL A 88 3.71 13.95 10.36
CA VAL A 88 5.14 14.11 10.00
C VAL A 88 5.38 14.20 8.49
N GLY A 89 4.30 14.21 7.68
CA GLY A 89 4.37 14.26 6.22
C GLY A 89 4.68 12.91 5.56
N ALA A 90 4.58 11.81 6.31
CA ALA A 90 4.72 10.46 5.78
C ALA A 90 3.45 9.97 5.07
N LYS A 91 3.59 8.97 4.20
CA LYS A 91 2.48 8.29 3.53
C LYS A 91 2.07 7.04 4.29
N MET A 92 0.75 6.77 4.35
CA MET A 92 0.19 5.58 4.96
C MET A 92 -0.21 4.55 3.90
N VAL A 93 0.34 3.34 4.03
CA VAL A 93 0.02 2.16 3.22
C VAL A 93 -0.67 1.13 4.10
N VAL A 94 -1.86 0.70 3.70
CA VAL A 94 -2.65 -0.30 4.42
C VAL A 94 -2.69 -1.60 3.65
N ASP A 95 -2.19 -2.68 4.24
CA ASP A 95 -2.44 -4.03 3.76
C ASP A 95 -3.84 -4.48 4.25
N GLY A 96 -4.81 -4.40 3.34
CA GLY A 96 -6.19 -4.79 3.56
C GLY A 96 -6.50 -6.24 3.18
N ALA A 97 -5.49 -7.06 2.93
CA ALA A 97 -5.67 -8.42 2.41
C ALA A 97 -6.57 -9.30 3.28
N GLN A 98 -6.59 -9.09 4.59
CA GLN A 98 -7.49 -9.80 5.50
C GLN A 98 -8.67 -8.96 5.98
N SER A 99 -8.55 -7.64 6.07
CA SER A 99 -9.65 -6.80 6.55
C SER A 99 -10.76 -6.66 5.52
N VAL A 100 -10.43 -6.36 4.25
CA VAL A 100 -11.44 -6.12 3.20
C VAL A 100 -12.40 -7.30 3.02
N PRO A 101 -11.95 -8.59 3.03
CA PRO A 101 -12.86 -9.72 2.95
C PRO A 101 -13.73 -9.96 4.20
N HIS A 102 -13.33 -9.48 5.37
CA HIS A 102 -13.91 -9.90 6.64
C HIS A 102 -14.63 -8.81 7.42
N MET A 103 -14.41 -7.53 7.07
CA MET A 103 -15.03 -6.41 7.77
C MET A 103 -15.27 -5.23 6.83
N PRO A 104 -16.28 -4.38 7.11
CA PRO A 104 -16.45 -3.14 6.37
C PRO A 104 -15.18 -2.30 6.41
N THR A 105 -14.74 -1.85 5.25
CA THR A 105 -13.50 -1.07 5.11
C THR A 105 -13.79 0.17 4.27
N ASP A 106 -13.82 1.34 4.91
CA ASP A 106 -14.00 2.63 4.25
C ASP A 106 -12.67 3.39 4.17
N VAL A 107 -12.15 3.52 2.97
CA VAL A 107 -10.88 4.23 2.72
C VAL A 107 -10.96 5.73 3.03
N GLN A 108 -12.16 6.32 3.03
CA GLN A 108 -12.36 7.72 3.41
C GLN A 108 -12.27 7.92 4.92
N GLU A 109 -12.83 6.98 5.70
CA GLU A 109 -12.72 6.98 7.16
C GLU A 109 -11.28 6.72 7.61
N ILE A 110 -10.63 5.68 7.06
CA ILE A 110 -9.22 5.37 7.32
C ILE A 110 -8.32 6.54 6.93
N GLY A 111 -8.64 7.22 5.83
CA GLY A 111 -7.89 8.35 5.31
C GLY A 111 -6.49 7.99 4.77
N CYS A 112 -6.18 6.71 4.55
CA CYS A 112 -4.87 6.24 4.07
C CYS A 112 -4.55 6.73 2.65
N ASP A 113 -3.27 6.77 2.31
CA ASP A 113 -2.82 7.12 0.95
C ASP A 113 -2.93 5.94 0.00
N PHE A 114 -2.72 4.72 0.50
CA PHE A 114 -2.79 3.47 -0.25
C PHE A 114 -3.50 2.38 0.54
N LEU A 115 -4.34 1.58 -0.13
CA LEU A 115 -4.88 0.34 0.42
C LEU A 115 -4.83 -0.75 -0.65
N VAL A 116 -4.36 -1.94 -0.26
CA VAL A 116 -4.21 -3.06 -1.19
C VAL A 116 -4.91 -4.30 -0.67
N PHE A 117 -5.56 -5.05 -1.58
CA PHE A 117 -6.13 -6.36 -1.26
C PHE A 117 -6.13 -7.29 -2.45
N SER A 118 -6.33 -8.60 -2.20
CA SER A 118 -6.30 -9.66 -3.20
C SER A 118 -7.68 -10.27 -3.39
N GLY A 119 -8.10 -10.45 -4.64
CA GLY A 119 -9.42 -11.01 -4.98
C GLY A 119 -9.65 -12.43 -4.44
N HIS A 120 -8.63 -13.30 -4.48
CA HIS A 120 -8.77 -14.69 -4.03
C HIS A 120 -9.07 -14.85 -2.52
N LYS A 121 -8.84 -13.81 -1.71
CA LYS A 121 -9.15 -13.82 -0.28
C LYS A 121 -10.59 -13.39 0.02
N MET A 122 -11.29 -12.81 -0.99
CA MET A 122 -12.69 -12.38 -0.87
C MET A 122 -13.60 -13.12 -1.85
N LEU A 123 -13.42 -14.44 -1.96
CA LEU A 123 -14.18 -15.36 -2.80
C LEU A 123 -14.04 -15.12 -4.32
N GLY A 124 -13.16 -14.21 -4.72
CA GLY A 124 -12.84 -13.88 -6.10
C GLY A 124 -11.77 -14.80 -6.69
N PRO A 125 -11.44 -14.62 -7.98
CA PRO A 125 -10.39 -15.38 -8.65
C PRO A 125 -9.00 -15.12 -8.10
N THR A 126 -8.08 -16.03 -8.41
CA THR A 126 -6.64 -15.83 -8.21
C THR A 126 -6.07 -14.85 -9.22
N GLY A 127 -5.04 -14.24 -9.19
CA GLY A 127 -4.43 -13.43 -10.27
C GLY A 127 -5.02 -12.03 -10.46
N ILE A 128 -5.93 -11.60 -9.55
CA ILE A 128 -6.45 -10.24 -9.52
C ILE A 128 -6.47 -9.70 -8.09
N GLY A 129 -6.31 -8.40 -7.98
CA GLY A 129 -6.42 -7.64 -6.74
C GLY A 129 -6.68 -6.17 -7.05
N CYS A 130 -6.77 -5.37 -6.03
CA CYS A 130 -7.02 -3.94 -6.16
C CYS A 130 -6.02 -3.15 -5.34
N LEU A 131 -5.57 -2.04 -5.89
CA LEU A 131 -4.81 -1.02 -5.20
C LEU A 131 -5.60 0.29 -5.25
N TYR A 132 -6.12 0.72 -4.11
CA TYR A 132 -6.63 2.07 -3.93
C TYR A 132 -5.46 3.04 -3.69
N VAL A 133 -5.53 4.20 -4.31
CA VAL A 133 -4.59 5.31 -4.07
C VAL A 133 -5.37 6.61 -4.02
N LYS A 134 -5.06 7.51 -3.09
CA LYS A 134 -5.59 8.87 -3.10
C LYS A 134 -5.26 9.58 -4.41
N MET A 135 -6.21 10.34 -4.95
CA MET A 135 -6.07 10.96 -6.27
C MET A 135 -4.88 11.92 -6.35
N ASP A 136 -4.69 12.78 -5.35
CA ASP A 136 -3.57 13.71 -5.27
C ASP A 136 -2.19 13.03 -5.24
N VAL A 137 -2.12 11.84 -4.65
CA VAL A 137 -0.92 11.00 -4.67
C VAL A 137 -0.75 10.36 -6.04
N LEU A 138 -1.82 9.78 -6.58
CA LEU A 138 -1.81 9.06 -7.86
C LEU A 138 -1.38 9.96 -9.03
N GLU A 139 -1.82 11.22 -9.04
CA GLU A 139 -1.44 12.22 -10.05
C GLU A 139 0.08 12.45 -10.11
N THR A 140 0.75 12.39 -8.97
CA THR A 140 2.20 12.63 -8.87
C THR A 140 3.05 11.40 -9.15
N MET A 141 2.45 10.20 -9.19
CA MET A 141 3.19 8.95 -9.36
C MET A 141 3.54 8.69 -10.84
N GLU A 142 4.70 8.12 -11.06
CA GLU A 142 5.10 7.55 -12.35
C GLU A 142 4.66 6.08 -12.47
N PRO A 143 4.33 5.59 -13.68
CA PRO A 143 3.97 4.19 -13.87
C PRO A 143 5.06 3.24 -13.40
N PHE A 144 4.67 2.14 -12.76
CA PHE A 144 5.58 1.06 -12.39
C PHE A 144 5.83 0.10 -13.56
N LEU A 145 4.75 -0.32 -14.23
CA LEU A 145 4.79 -1.11 -15.45
C LEU A 145 4.51 -0.20 -16.65
N THR A 146 5.10 -0.53 -17.79
CA THR A 146 4.89 0.19 -19.05
C THR A 146 4.56 -0.77 -20.18
N GLY A 147 3.70 -0.34 -21.11
CA GLY A 147 3.27 -1.19 -22.22
C GLY A 147 2.20 -0.50 -23.08
N GLY A 148 1.39 -1.28 -23.77
CA GLY A 148 0.22 -0.81 -24.49
C GLY A 148 -0.91 -0.34 -23.55
N GLU A 149 -1.96 0.22 -24.08
CA GLU A 149 -3.19 0.72 -23.41
C GLU A 149 -2.98 1.96 -22.52
N MET A 150 -1.87 2.03 -21.78
CA MET A 150 -1.55 3.06 -20.79
C MET A 150 -0.94 4.34 -21.39
N VAL A 151 -0.83 4.44 -22.70
CA VAL A 151 -0.15 5.53 -23.41
C VAL A 151 -1.13 6.41 -24.14
N LEU A 152 -0.90 7.74 -24.13
CA LEU A 152 -1.62 8.72 -24.92
C LEU A 152 -0.97 8.87 -26.31
N GLN A 153 0.36 8.98 -26.33
CA GLN A 153 1.12 9.14 -27.56
C GLN A 153 2.47 8.45 -27.45
N VAL A 154 2.90 7.83 -28.56
CA VAL A 154 4.21 7.18 -28.67
C VAL A 154 4.94 7.69 -29.91
N THR A 155 6.20 8.04 -29.74
CA THR A 155 7.15 8.33 -30.81
C THR A 155 8.33 7.36 -30.71
N TYR A 156 9.30 7.42 -31.64
CA TYR A 156 10.49 6.59 -31.56
C TYR A 156 11.35 6.87 -30.31
N ASP A 157 11.28 8.08 -29.76
CA ASP A 157 12.16 8.54 -28.68
C ASP A 157 11.48 8.59 -27.31
N ARG A 158 10.13 8.71 -27.25
CA ARG A 158 9.40 8.93 -26.02
C ARG A 158 7.94 8.52 -26.11
N ALA A 159 7.34 8.29 -24.95
CA ALA A 159 5.90 8.13 -24.79
C ALA A 159 5.34 9.16 -23.79
N SER A 160 4.07 9.47 -23.91
CA SER A 160 3.26 10.17 -22.89
C SER A 160 2.16 9.23 -22.41
N TRP A 161 1.74 9.45 -21.17
CA TRP A 161 0.81 8.56 -20.48
C TRP A 161 -0.64 8.95 -20.71
N ALA A 162 -1.51 7.96 -20.73
CA ALA A 162 -2.95 8.16 -20.71
C ALA A 162 -3.42 8.81 -19.41
N ASP A 163 -4.67 9.26 -19.38
CA ASP A 163 -5.31 9.78 -18.18
C ASP A 163 -5.46 8.69 -17.10
N LEU A 164 -5.64 9.11 -15.86
CA LEU A 164 -5.93 8.20 -14.75
C LEU A 164 -7.32 7.56 -14.91
N PRO A 165 -7.48 6.30 -14.55
CA PRO A 165 -6.51 5.38 -13.97
C PRO A 165 -5.65 4.62 -15.01
N MET A 166 -5.94 4.75 -16.31
CA MET A 166 -5.32 3.98 -17.39
C MET A 166 -3.79 4.13 -17.45
N LYS A 167 -3.24 5.24 -16.98
CA LYS A 167 -1.79 5.46 -16.80
C LYS A 167 -1.09 4.30 -16.05
N PHE A 168 -1.79 3.57 -15.20
CA PHE A 168 -1.23 2.48 -14.38
C PHE A 168 -1.66 1.09 -14.83
N GLU A 169 -2.44 0.98 -15.91
CA GLU A 169 -2.97 -0.28 -16.45
C GLU A 169 -2.24 -0.68 -17.73
N ALA A 170 -1.04 -1.27 -17.57
CA ALA A 170 -0.17 -1.63 -18.70
C ALA A 170 -0.57 -2.95 -19.34
N GLY A 171 -0.91 -2.92 -20.64
CA GLY A 171 -1.29 -4.08 -21.44
C GLY A 171 -2.76 -4.46 -21.30
N THR A 172 -3.19 -5.48 -22.01
CA THR A 172 -4.56 -6.01 -21.92
C THR A 172 -4.83 -6.48 -20.49
N PRO A 173 -5.88 -5.95 -19.82
CA PRO A 173 -6.17 -6.32 -18.45
C PRO A 173 -6.61 -7.78 -18.33
N ASN A 174 -6.53 -8.35 -17.14
CA ASN A 174 -7.06 -9.69 -16.84
C ASN A 174 -8.60 -9.66 -16.78
N ILE A 175 -9.22 -9.64 -17.98
CA ILE A 175 -10.66 -9.39 -18.17
C ILE A 175 -11.51 -10.43 -17.43
N ALA A 176 -11.17 -11.72 -17.56
CA ALA A 176 -11.94 -12.79 -16.95
C ALA A 176 -11.98 -12.70 -15.42
N ASP A 177 -10.82 -12.49 -14.82
CA ASP A 177 -10.72 -12.39 -13.35
C ASP A 177 -11.28 -11.06 -12.82
N ALA A 178 -11.21 -9.98 -13.61
CA ALA A 178 -11.86 -8.71 -13.25
C ALA A 178 -13.39 -8.87 -13.17
N ILE A 179 -14.00 -9.55 -14.14
CA ILE A 179 -15.44 -9.88 -14.12
C ILE A 179 -15.76 -10.80 -12.93
N GLY A 180 -14.90 -11.81 -12.69
CA GLY A 180 -15.08 -12.73 -11.57
C GLY A 180 -14.93 -12.04 -10.21
N LEU A 181 -14.02 -11.06 -10.07
CA LEU A 181 -13.91 -10.25 -8.86
C LEU A 181 -15.15 -9.36 -8.66
N GLY A 182 -15.67 -8.74 -9.72
CA GLY A 182 -16.92 -7.99 -9.67
C GLY A 182 -18.08 -8.83 -9.13
N ALA A 183 -18.24 -10.05 -9.62
CA ALA A 183 -19.27 -10.98 -9.13
C ALA A 183 -19.05 -11.43 -7.67
N ALA A 184 -17.83 -11.39 -7.17
CA ALA A 184 -17.53 -11.72 -5.77
C ALA A 184 -17.77 -10.54 -4.81
N VAL A 185 -17.81 -9.31 -5.35
CA VAL A 185 -18.10 -8.08 -4.57
C VAL A 185 -19.62 -7.89 -4.41
N ASP A 186 -20.44 -8.31 -5.39
CA ASP A 186 -21.90 -8.26 -5.37
C ASP A 186 -22.49 -9.33 -4.42
#